data_725a125c18943e9ed0512a12ee33e3fd
#
_entry.id   725a125c18943e9ed0512a12ee33e3fd
#
_cell.length_a   1.000
_cell.length_b   1.000
_cell.length_c   1.000
_cell.angle_alpha   90.00
_cell.angle_beta   90.00
_cell.angle_gamma   90.00
#
_symmetry.space_group_name_H-M   'P 1'
#
loop_
_entity.id
_entity.type
_entity.pdbx_description
1 polymer ?
#
loop_
_entity_poly.entity_id
_entity_poly.type
_entity_poly.pdbx_seq_one_letter_code
_entity_poly.pdbx_strand_id
1 'polypeptide(L)'
;MDRFDWTPEVYLERIRAQVPRYDELQEEAIAAIPFPPERVLELGMGTGETTRRLIEAYPDAWVVGLDSSPDMVFRARQTYDDVQLARMEDPLPDGPWDLVISVLSVGELPDDQLEALCRRVREQSRSLVVADAFEEEKLQKLVRWCDGKLTWQADGLAVIKAAY
;
A
#
# COMPACT_ATOMS: atom_id res chain seq x y z
N MET A 1 19.59 5.44 -6.93
CA MET A 1 19.35 5.39 -5.47
C MET A 1 18.02 4.71 -5.25
N ASP A 2 18.00 3.68 -4.45
CA ASP A 2 16.77 3.00 -4.09
C ASP A 2 15.86 3.94 -3.29
N ARG A 3 14.55 3.86 -3.49
CA ARG A 3 13.56 4.65 -2.75
C ARG A 3 13.63 4.43 -1.24
N PHE A 4 14.09 3.26 -0.84
CA PHE A 4 14.20 2.89 0.57
C PHE A 4 15.39 3.52 1.31
N ASP A 5 16.33 4.10 0.59
CA ASP A 5 17.51 4.76 1.17
C ASP A 5 17.26 6.25 1.49
N TRP A 6 16.08 6.76 1.21
CA TRP A 6 15.77 8.16 1.46
C TRP A 6 15.39 8.43 2.90
N THR A 7 15.88 9.55 3.44
CA THR A 7 15.43 10.01 4.76
C THR A 7 13.98 10.48 4.70
N PRO A 8 13.21 10.35 5.79
CA PRO A 8 11.81 10.77 5.84
C PRO A 8 11.58 12.23 5.42
N GLU A 9 12.52 13.12 5.76
CA GLU A 9 12.41 14.56 5.50
C GLU A 9 12.39 14.92 4.02
N VAL A 10 13.07 14.12 3.19
CA VAL A 10 13.16 14.35 1.74
C VAL A 10 12.31 13.38 0.92
N TYR A 11 11.71 12.40 1.57
CA TYR A 11 11.00 11.32 0.90
C TYR A 11 9.89 11.82 -0.01
N LEU A 12 8.99 12.65 0.50
CA LEU A 12 7.84 13.12 -0.26
C LEU A 12 8.23 13.98 -1.47
N GLU A 13 9.22 14.85 -1.29
CA GLU A 13 9.77 15.65 -2.39
C GLU A 13 10.37 14.77 -3.48
N ARG A 14 11.19 13.79 -3.09
CA ARG A 14 11.87 12.89 -4.02
C ARG A 14 10.92 11.94 -4.73
N ILE A 15 9.95 11.38 -4.01
CA ILE A 15 8.98 10.47 -4.64
C ILE A 15 8.10 11.22 -5.65
N ARG A 16 7.70 12.45 -5.37
CA ARG A 16 6.96 13.30 -6.32
C ARG A 16 7.79 13.64 -7.56
N ALA A 17 9.10 13.88 -7.39
CA ALA A 17 10.01 14.12 -8.51
C ALA A 17 10.22 12.85 -9.36
N GLN A 18 10.35 11.69 -8.73
CA GLN A 18 10.56 10.41 -9.40
C GLN A 18 9.30 9.85 -10.05
N VAL A 19 8.14 10.10 -9.45
CA VAL A 19 6.84 9.65 -9.93
C VAL A 19 5.96 10.88 -10.19
N PRO A 20 5.96 11.44 -11.41
CA PRO A 20 5.24 12.70 -11.72
C PRO A 20 3.73 12.64 -11.46
N ARG A 21 3.12 11.44 -11.53
CA ARG A 21 1.70 11.20 -11.22
C ARG A 21 1.47 10.70 -9.80
N TYR A 22 2.39 10.96 -8.87
CA TYR A 22 2.30 10.47 -7.49
C TYR A 22 0.99 10.85 -6.81
N ASP A 23 0.60 12.12 -6.85
CA ASP A 23 -0.62 12.57 -6.19
C ASP A 23 -1.87 11.95 -6.86
N GLU A 24 -1.91 11.86 -8.18
CA GLU A 24 -2.98 11.18 -8.92
C GLU A 24 -3.06 9.69 -8.56
N LEU A 25 -1.91 9.00 -8.47
CA LEU A 25 -1.86 7.60 -8.04
C LEU A 25 -2.46 7.41 -6.64
N GLN A 26 -2.14 8.29 -5.71
CA GLN A 26 -2.71 8.30 -4.36
C GLN A 26 -4.23 8.51 -4.39
N GLU A 27 -4.71 9.47 -5.17
CA GLU A 27 -6.15 9.76 -5.32
C GLU A 27 -6.90 8.56 -5.90
N GLU A 28 -6.35 7.94 -6.95
CA GLU A 28 -6.92 6.75 -7.57
C GLU A 28 -6.91 5.52 -6.65
N ALA A 29 -5.88 5.39 -5.80
CA ALA A 29 -5.84 4.33 -4.79
C ALA A 29 -6.98 4.49 -3.77
N ILE A 30 -7.20 5.69 -3.25
CA ILE A 30 -8.30 5.97 -2.33
C ILE A 30 -9.65 5.78 -3.00
N ALA A 31 -9.80 6.24 -4.25
CA ALA A 31 -11.03 6.07 -5.03
C ALA A 31 -11.37 4.59 -5.33
N ALA A 32 -10.37 3.72 -5.35
CA ALA A 32 -10.55 2.28 -5.59
C ALA A 32 -11.07 1.51 -4.36
N ILE A 33 -11.07 2.09 -3.17
CA ILE A 33 -11.56 1.44 -1.95
C ILE A 33 -13.04 1.05 -2.15
N PRO A 34 -13.40 -0.26 -2.04
CA PRO A 34 -14.71 -0.73 -2.50
C PRO A 34 -15.86 -0.40 -1.56
N PHE A 35 -15.59 -0.11 -0.30
CA PHE A 35 -16.57 0.27 0.73
C PHE A 35 -15.86 1.00 1.88
N PRO A 36 -16.56 1.79 2.69
CA PRO A 36 -15.95 2.47 3.84
C PRO A 36 -15.33 1.45 4.81
N PRO A 37 -14.00 1.47 5.02
CA PRO A 37 -13.34 0.52 5.91
C PRO A 37 -13.32 1.05 7.34
N GLU A 38 -13.44 0.14 8.31
CA GLU A 38 -13.25 0.45 9.73
C GLU A 38 -11.84 0.03 10.20
N ARG A 39 -11.36 -1.13 9.74
CA ARG A 39 -10.03 -1.68 10.09
C ARG A 39 -9.17 -1.82 8.85
N VAL A 40 -8.09 -1.08 8.82
CA VAL A 40 -7.18 -1.00 7.66
C VAL A 40 -5.78 -1.41 8.04
N LEU A 41 -5.15 -2.25 7.22
CA LEU A 41 -3.73 -2.55 7.27
C LEU A 41 -3.04 -1.91 6.06
N GLU A 42 -2.09 -1.00 6.31
CA GLU A 42 -1.27 -0.41 5.26
C GLU A 42 0.11 -1.08 5.20
N LEU A 43 0.47 -1.58 4.03
CA LEU A 43 1.77 -2.21 3.77
C LEU A 43 2.73 -1.18 3.17
N GLY A 44 3.90 -1.00 3.80
CA GLY A 44 4.87 -0.01 3.37
C GLY A 44 4.39 1.41 3.60
N MET A 45 4.05 1.73 4.84
CA MET A 45 3.44 3.01 5.22
C MET A 45 4.33 4.23 4.93
N GLY A 46 5.64 4.07 4.99
CA GLY A 46 6.57 5.18 4.84
C GLY A 46 6.31 6.26 5.88
N THR A 47 6.20 7.50 5.44
CA THR A 47 5.91 8.65 6.32
C THR A 47 4.41 8.82 6.63
N GLY A 48 3.54 8.00 6.06
CA GLY A 48 2.09 8.00 6.32
C GLY A 48 1.24 8.83 5.38
N GLU A 49 1.71 9.12 4.18
CA GLU A 49 0.96 9.94 3.21
C GLU A 49 -0.34 9.27 2.74
N THR A 50 -0.32 7.96 2.49
CA THR A 50 -1.55 7.22 2.13
C THR A 50 -2.52 7.17 3.30
N THR A 51 -2.04 6.91 4.52
CA THR A 51 -2.87 6.95 5.74
C THR A 51 -3.51 8.33 5.93
N ARG A 52 -2.77 9.41 5.71
CA ARG A 52 -3.30 10.78 5.82
C ARG A 52 -4.51 10.97 4.89
N ARG A 53 -4.38 10.58 3.63
CA ARG A 53 -5.46 10.68 2.62
C ARG A 53 -6.63 9.75 2.95
N LEU A 54 -6.33 8.55 3.43
CA LEU A 54 -7.35 7.57 3.82
C LEU A 54 -8.19 8.09 4.99
N ILE A 55 -7.57 8.61 6.04
CA ILE A 55 -8.27 9.17 7.20
C ILE A 55 -9.06 10.43 6.82
N GLU A 56 -8.57 11.24 5.89
CA GLU A 56 -9.32 12.38 5.36
C GLU A 56 -10.61 11.93 4.67
N ALA A 57 -10.57 10.84 3.89
CA ALA A 57 -11.73 10.26 3.21
C ALA A 57 -12.63 9.46 4.16
N TYR A 58 -12.05 8.76 5.13
CA TYR A 58 -12.72 7.85 6.08
C TYR A 58 -12.24 8.15 7.51
N PRO A 59 -12.77 9.20 8.17
CA PRO A 59 -12.26 9.67 9.47
C PRO A 59 -12.37 8.65 10.62
N ASP A 60 -13.29 7.70 10.52
CA ASP A 60 -13.50 6.67 11.53
C ASP A 60 -12.63 5.41 11.32
N ALA A 61 -11.85 5.36 10.25
CA ALA A 61 -10.99 4.22 9.98
C ALA A 61 -9.83 4.15 10.99
N TRP A 62 -9.63 2.95 11.56
CA TRP A 62 -8.45 2.63 12.33
C TRP A 62 -7.41 1.98 11.42
N VAL A 63 -6.23 2.60 11.32
CA VAL A 63 -5.16 2.16 10.43
C VAL A 63 -3.99 1.64 11.24
N VAL A 64 -3.56 0.42 10.93
CA VAL A 64 -2.28 -0.14 11.35
C VAL A 64 -1.32 -0.09 10.18
N GLY A 65 -0.20 0.58 10.32
CA GLY A 65 0.82 0.70 9.28
C GLY A 65 2.02 -0.19 9.55
N LEU A 66 2.53 -0.83 8.50
CA LEU A 66 3.79 -1.58 8.52
C LEU A 66 4.83 -0.90 7.65
N ASP A 67 6.05 -0.83 8.13
CA ASP A 67 7.21 -0.46 7.33
C ASP A 67 8.46 -1.19 7.81
N SER A 68 9.36 -1.54 6.92
CA SER A 68 10.62 -2.22 7.24
C SER A 68 11.76 -1.25 7.56
N SER A 69 11.58 0.05 7.31
CA SER A 69 12.56 1.08 7.61
C SER A 69 12.37 1.64 9.02
N PRO A 70 13.36 1.51 9.93
CA PRO A 70 13.29 2.10 11.26
C PRO A 70 13.08 3.62 11.24
N ASP A 71 13.68 4.32 10.29
CA ASP A 71 13.57 5.77 10.15
C ASP A 71 12.16 6.19 9.74
N MET A 72 11.55 5.46 8.80
CA MET A 72 10.17 5.69 8.40
C MET A 72 9.19 5.44 9.55
N VAL A 73 9.36 4.33 10.27
CA VAL A 73 8.54 3.99 11.44
C VAL A 73 8.66 5.06 12.52
N PHE A 74 9.88 5.49 12.82
CA PHE A 74 10.12 6.56 13.79
C PHE A 74 9.38 7.85 13.39
N ARG A 75 9.45 8.23 12.13
CA ARG A 75 8.79 9.44 11.61
C ARG A 75 7.26 9.29 11.63
N ALA A 76 6.72 8.16 11.18
CA ALA A 76 5.28 7.93 11.15
C ALA A 76 4.67 7.90 12.55
N ARG A 77 5.38 7.36 13.54
CA ARG A 77 4.94 7.32 14.95
C ARG A 77 4.81 8.70 15.61
N GLN A 78 5.36 9.73 15.02
CA GLN A 78 5.15 11.11 15.50
C GLN A 78 3.74 11.62 15.24
N THR A 79 3.02 10.99 14.32
CA THR A 79 1.67 11.38 13.89
C THR A 79 0.64 10.28 14.15
N TYR A 80 1.03 9.00 13.97
CA TYR A 80 0.14 7.84 14.02
C TYR A 80 0.54 6.86 15.12
N ASP A 81 -0.45 6.33 15.85
CA ASP A 81 -0.21 5.50 17.04
C ASP A 81 0.18 4.05 16.68
N ASP A 82 -0.47 3.48 15.66
CA ASP A 82 -0.36 2.06 15.33
C ASP A 82 0.57 1.82 14.13
N VAL A 83 1.85 2.08 14.33
CA VAL A 83 2.90 1.83 13.32
C VAL A 83 3.86 0.77 13.82
N GLN A 84 4.08 -0.27 13.02
CA GLN A 84 4.91 -1.42 13.37
C GLN A 84 6.12 -1.52 12.43
N LEU A 85 7.29 -1.74 13.02
CA LEU A 85 8.49 -2.14 12.27
C LEU A 85 8.34 -3.60 11.88
N ALA A 86 8.01 -3.85 10.64
CA ALA A 86 7.76 -5.21 10.12
C ALA A 86 7.97 -5.25 8.61
N ARG A 87 8.33 -6.44 8.12
CA ARG A 87 8.41 -6.72 6.69
C ARG A 87 7.07 -7.30 6.22
N MET A 88 6.60 -6.87 5.05
CA MET A 88 5.34 -7.38 4.50
C MET A 88 5.43 -8.83 4.03
N GLU A 89 6.63 -9.39 3.86
CA GLU A 89 6.88 -10.80 3.55
C GLU A 89 6.68 -11.72 4.76
N ASP A 90 6.79 -11.17 5.97
CA ASP A 90 6.56 -11.89 7.21
C ASP A 90 5.04 -12.05 7.46
N PRO A 91 4.63 -12.92 8.42
CA PRO A 91 3.22 -13.02 8.78
C PRO A 91 2.62 -11.65 9.10
N LEU A 92 1.45 -11.35 8.54
CA LEU A 92 0.74 -10.10 8.78
C LEU A 92 0.14 -10.06 10.19
N PRO A 93 -0.05 -8.87 10.78
CA PRO A 93 -0.83 -8.73 12.00
C PRO A 93 -2.21 -9.35 11.85
N ASP A 94 -2.72 -9.96 12.92
CA ASP A 94 -3.98 -10.68 12.92
C ASP A 94 -5.17 -9.77 12.54
N GLY A 95 -5.92 -10.23 11.54
CA GLY A 95 -7.18 -9.61 11.12
C GLY A 95 -8.36 -10.00 12.03
N PRO A 96 -9.58 -9.91 11.53
CA PRO A 96 -9.88 -9.59 10.13
C PRO A 96 -9.69 -8.10 9.80
N TRP A 97 -9.22 -7.84 8.59
CA TRP A 97 -9.09 -6.49 8.04
C TRP A 97 -10.25 -6.21 7.06
N ASP A 98 -10.78 -4.99 7.05
CA ASP A 98 -11.72 -4.57 6.01
C ASP A 98 -10.99 -4.25 4.73
N LEU A 99 -9.81 -3.66 4.86
CA LEU A 99 -8.95 -3.26 3.75
C LEU A 99 -7.49 -3.52 4.07
N VAL A 100 -6.77 -4.11 3.13
CA VAL A 100 -5.32 -4.03 3.05
C VAL A 100 -4.98 -3.10 1.88
N ILE A 101 -4.15 -2.10 2.10
CA ILE A 101 -3.74 -1.12 1.09
C ILE A 101 -2.22 -0.99 1.02
N SER A 102 -1.71 -0.88 -0.20
CA SER A 102 -0.29 -0.63 -0.45
C SER A 102 -0.12 0.32 -1.62
N VAL A 103 0.66 1.38 -1.41
CA VAL A 103 1.02 2.34 -2.46
C VAL A 103 2.54 2.42 -2.57
N LEU A 104 3.07 2.11 -3.75
CA LEU A 104 4.49 2.15 -4.09
C LEU A 104 5.39 1.32 -3.16
N SER A 105 4.94 0.12 -2.79
CA SER A 105 5.70 -0.77 -1.89
C SER A 105 5.81 -2.20 -2.41
N VAL A 106 4.71 -2.83 -2.81
CA VAL A 106 4.71 -4.25 -3.18
C VAL A 106 5.29 -4.53 -4.56
N GLY A 107 5.39 -3.54 -5.43
CA GLY A 107 5.86 -3.70 -6.80
C GLY A 107 7.29 -4.25 -6.93
N GLU A 108 8.11 -4.08 -5.91
CA GLU A 108 9.50 -4.56 -5.89
C GLU A 108 9.66 -5.98 -5.32
N LEU A 109 8.60 -6.56 -4.75
CA LEU A 109 8.66 -7.93 -4.27
C LEU A 109 8.88 -8.91 -5.43
N PRO A 110 9.71 -9.96 -5.22
CA PRO A 110 9.76 -11.09 -6.13
C PRO A 110 8.38 -11.74 -6.32
N ASP A 111 8.15 -12.33 -7.46
CA ASP A 111 6.85 -12.90 -7.84
C ASP A 111 6.31 -13.92 -6.82
N ASP A 112 7.16 -14.82 -6.32
CA ASP A 112 6.78 -15.83 -5.33
C ASP A 112 6.35 -15.21 -3.99
N GLN A 113 7.01 -14.14 -3.56
CA GLN A 113 6.65 -13.42 -2.35
C GLN A 113 5.37 -12.60 -2.53
N LEU A 114 5.19 -11.99 -3.70
CA LEU A 114 3.98 -11.23 -4.02
C LEU A 114 2.75 -12.15 -4.10
N GLU A 115 2.87 -13.32 -4.74
CA GLU A 115 1.81 -14.33 -4.76
C GLU A 115 1.43 -14.82 -3.36
N ALA A 116 2.44 -15.11 -2.53
CA ALA A 116 2.22 -15.50 -1.14
C ALA A 116 1.54 -14.40 -0.32
N LEU A 117 1.91 -13.16 -0.53
CA LEU A 117 1.26 -12.00 0.12
C LEU A 117 -0.21 -11.90 -0.29
N CYS A 118 -0.52 -12.01 -1.58
CA CYS A 118 -1.91 -11.98 -2.07
C CYS A 118 -2.77 -13.07 -1.41
N ARG A 119 -2.22 -14.26 -1.23
CA ARG A 119 -2.91 -15.37 -0.53
C ARG A 119 -3.21 -15.02 0.93
N ARG A 120 -2.21 -14.53 1.67
CA ARG A 120 -2.39 -14.12 3.08
C ARG A 120 -3.42 -13.00 3.22
N VAL A 121 -3.37 -12.01 2.33
CA VAL A 121 -4.34 -10.90 2.32
C VAL A 121 -5.76 -11.42 2.09
N ARG A 122 -5.94 -12.32 1.13
CA ARG A 122 -7.26 -12.93 0.86
C ARG A 122 -7.83 -13.68 2.07
N GLU A 123 -6.98 -14.35 2.85
CA GLU A 123 -7.39 -15.10 4.04
C GLU A 123 -7.78 -14.20 5.22
N GLN A 124 -7.22 -12.99 5.30
CA GLN A 124 -7.33 -12.12 6.47
C GLN A 124 -8.07 -10.81 6.21
N SER A 125 -8.45 -10.53 4.97
CA SER A 125 -9.03 -9.25 4.57
C SER A 125 -10.27 -9.42 3.69
N ARG A 126 -11.16 -8.43 3.76
CA ARG A 126 -12.34 -8.33 2.89
C ARG A 126 -12.05 -7.63 1.57
N SER A 127 -10.98 -6.85 1.51
CA SER A 127 -10.60 -6.13 0.29
C SER A 127 -9.12 -5.78 0.26
N LEU A 128 -8.63 -5.53 -0.96
CA LEU A 128 -7.26 -5.13 -1.25
C LEU A 128 -7.26 -3.98 -2.25
N VAL A 129 -6.41 -2.99 -2.02
CA VAL A 129 -6.04 -1.98 -3.01
C VAL A 129 -4.51 -1.95 -3.12
N VAL A 130 -4.01 -2.09 -4.34
CA VAL A 130 -2.58 -1.95 -4.66
C VAL A 130 -2.43 -0.87 -5.73
N ALA A 131 -1.57 0.09 -5.48
CA ALA A 131 -1.19 1.13 -6.42
C ALA A 131 0.33 1.18 -6.53
N ASP A 132 0.88 0.90 -7.70
CA ASP A 132 2.33 0.83 -7.89
C ASP A 132 2.72 0.95 -9.37
N ALA A 133 4.03 0.96 -9.61
CA ALA A 133 4.60 0.81 -10.94
C ALA A 133 4.81 -0.67 -11.25
N PHE A 134 4.33 -1.12 -12.39
CA PHE A 134 4.42 -2.52 -12.79
C PHE A 134 4.81 -2.66 -14.27
N GLU A 135 5.69 -3.62 -14.54
CA GLU A 135 5.78 -4.21 -15.86
C GLU A 135 4.48 -4.95 -16.19
N GLU A 136 4.06 -4.92 -17.45
CA GLU A 136 2.77 -5.49 -17.89
C GLU A 136 2.58 -6.95 -17.49
N GLU A 137 3.61 -7.78 -17.61
CA GLU A 137 3.54 -9.19 -17.22
C GLU A 137 3.28 -9.36 -15.74
N LYS A 138 3.97 -8.59 -14.89
CA LYS A 138 3.81 -8.63 -13.44
C LYS A 138 2.42 -8.12 -13.03
N LEU A 139 1.94 -7.07 -13.69
CA LEU A 139 0.59 -6.54 -13.47
C LEU A 139 -0.47 -7.60 -13.73
N GLN A 140 -0.38 -8.31 -14.85
CA GLN A 140 -1.32 -9.39 -15.18
C GLN A 140 -1.26 -10.55 -14.18
N LYS A 141 -0.07 -10.90 -13.69
CA LYS A 141 0.10 -11.91 -12.64
C LYS A 141 -0.57 -11.45 -11.34
N LEU A 142 -0.31 -10.22 -10.92
CA LEU A 142 -0.89 -9.67 -9.68
C LEU A 142 -2.42 -9.66 -9.74
N VAL A 143 -3.01 -9.23 -10.83
CA VAL A 143 -4.47 -9.25 -11.03
C VAL A 143 -5.03 -10.68 -10.82
N ARG A 144 -4.34 -11.70 -11.33
CA ARG A 144 -4.75 -13.11 -11.13
C ARG A 144 -4.57 -13.57 -9.70
N TRP A 145 -3.41 -13.30 -9.08
CA TRP A 145 -3.11 -13.76 -7.71
C TRP A 145 -4.04 -13.17 -6.66
N CYS A 146 -4.41 -11.90 -6.80
CA CYS A 146 -5.30 -11.25 -5.85
C CYS A 146 -6.79 -11.31 -6.24
N ASP A 147 -7.13 -11.98 -7.38
CA ASP A 147 -8.50 -12.00 -7.93
C ASP A 147 -9.07 -10.58 -8.09
N GLY A 148 -8.23 -9.70 -8.61
CA GLY A 148 -8.49 -8.27 -8.65
C GLY A 148 -8.95 -7.76 -10.01
N LYS A 149 -9.20 -6.46 -10.00
CA LYS A 149 -9.55 -5.69 -11.20
C LYS A 149 -8.68 -4.46 -11.30
N LEU A 150 -8.18 -4.20 -12.50
CA LEU A 150 -7.52 -2.95 -12.83
C LEU A 150 -8.56 -1.82 -12.85
N THR A 151 -8.34 -0.77 -12.07
CA THR A 151 -9.26 0.38 -11.99
C THR A 151 -8.71 1.63 -12.66
N TRP A 152 -7.39 1.74 -12.73
CA TRP A 152 -6.70 2.87 -13.33
C TRP A 152 -5.30 2.47 -13.82
N GLN A 153 -4.85 3.05 -14.92
CA GLN A 153 -3.50 2.83 -15.46
C GLN A 153 -3.03 4.04 -16.24
N ALA A 154 -1.82 4.49 -15.99
CA ALA A 154 -1.15 5.54 -16.75
C ALA A 154 0.38 5.51 -16.53
N ASP A 155 1.15 5.68 -17.59
CA ASP A 155 2.61 5.85 -17.55
C ASP A 155 3.35 4.77 -16.72
N GLY A 156 2.96 3.51 -16.87
CA GLY A 156 3.56 2.38 -16.13
C GLY A 156 3.05 2.22 -14.69
N LEU A 157 2.18 3.12 -14.22
CA LEU A 157 1.51 3.02 -12.94
C LEU A 157 0.15 2.34 -13.10
N ALA A 158 -0.28 1.63 -12.08
CA ALA A 158 -1.58 0.98 -12.08
C ALA A 158 -2.19 0.93 -10.68
N VAL A 159 -3.51 0.93 -10.64
CA VAL A 159 -4.30 0.67 -9.42
C VAL A 159 -5.17 -0.55 -9.64
N ILE A 160 -5.07 -1.49 -8.70
CA ILE A 160 -5.82 -2.74 -8.70
C ILE A 160 -6.64 -2.79 -7.40
N LYS A 161 -7.89 -3.23 -7.51
CA LYS A 161 -8.72 -3.55 -6.34
C LYS A 161 -9.21 -4.98 -6.38
N ALA A 162 -9.41 -5.55 -5.22
CA ALA A 162 -10.09 -6.83 -5.04
C ALA A 162 -11.05 -6.75 -3.85
N ALA A 163 -12.14 -7.49 -3.92
CA ALA A 163 -13.09 -7.68 -2.82
C ALA A 163 -13.39 -9.18 -2.68
N TYR A 164 -13.34 -9.70 -1.44
CA TYR A 164 -13.39 -11.12 -1.13
C TYR A 164 -14.67 -11.50 -0.38
#